data_10919213b356f9d23cc0a1949e217b41
#
_entry.id   10919213b356f9d23cc0a1949e217b41
#
_cell.length_a   1.000
_cell.length_b   1.000
_cell.length_c   1.000
_cell.angle_alpha   90.00
_cell.angle_beta   90.00
_cell.angle_gamma   90.00
#
_symmetry.space_group_name_H-M   'P 1'
#
loop_
_entity.id
_entity.type
_entity.pdbx_description
1 polymer ?
#
loop_
_entity_poly.entity_id
_entity_poly.type
_entity_poly.pdbx_seq_one_letter_code
_entity_poly.pdbx_strand_id
1 'polypeptide(L)'
;FAVAEESMSEIDPGVGGLRFLPHLGGAGTPYWDDHSRGAFVGIDETHERFHFLRAVLEGLAFELAVVLEGLETANGTIHEVVVMGGGTASPAWLRILADVLNRPLILSTTNEGSALGAAVLAAAGTGLVSGGVTAAVGAMVHRADRIKPDPTSAELYAKFSADYRRIY
;
A
#
# COMPACT_ATOMS: atom_id res chain seq x y z
N PHE A 1 -8.50 -17.79 5.02
CA PHE A 1 -7.62 -16.76 4.41
C PHE A 1 -7.07 -17.27 3.07
N ALA A 2 -6.49 -18.48 2.98
CA ALA A 2 -5.92 -19.03 1.75
C ALA A 2 -6.90 -19.06 0.55
N VAL A 3 -8.14 -19.48 0.77
CA VAL A 3 -9.19 -19.49 -0.28
C VAL A 3 -9.46 -18.06 -0.81
N ALA A 4 -9.45 -17.06 0.05
CA ALA A 4 -9.64 -15.68 -0.37
C ALA A 4 -8.46 -15.15 -1.20
N GLU A 5 -7.23 -15.52 -0.86
CA GLU A 5 -6.02 -15.16 -1.62
C GLU A 5 -6.07 -15.74 -3.05
N GLU A 6 -6.40 -17.02 -3.17
CA GLU A 6 -6.51 -17.70 -4.46
C GLU A 6 -7.60 -17.07 -5.33
N SER A 7 -8.83 -16.95 -4.77
CA SER A 7 -9.97 -16.37 -5.51
C SER A 7 -9.75 -14.92 -5.92
N MET A 8 -9.07 -14.11 -5.11
CA MET A 8 -8.74 -12.74 -5.49
C MET A 8 -7.68 -12.65 -6.59
N SER A 9 -6.72 -13.59 -6.63
CA SER A 9 -5.68 -13.62 -7.66
C SER A 9 -6.20 -14.00 -9.05
N GLU A 10 -7.36 -14.67 -9.13
CA GLU A 10 -8.02 -15.03 -10.38
C GLU A 10 -8.83 -13.88 -11.00
N ILE A 11 -9.13 -12.83 -10.23
CA ILE A 11 -9.89 -11.66 -10.70
C ILE A 11 -8.94 -10.70 -11.40
N ASP A 12 -9.33 -10.22 -12.57
CA ASP A 12 -8.54 -9.25 -13.33
C ASP A 12 -8.35 -7.91 -12.60
N PRO A 13 -7.21 -7.23 -12.81
CA PRO A 13 -6.99 -5.88 -12.31
C PRO A 13 -8.13 -4.93 -12.70
N GLY A 14 -8.53 -4.09 -11.76
CA GLY A 14 -9.62 -3.15 -11.97
C GLY A 14 -11.02 -3.72 -11.77
N VAL A 15 -11.13 -5.01 -11.41
CA VAL A 15 -12.34 -5.66 -10.87
C VAL A 15 -13.61 -5.35 -11.67
N GLY A 16 -13.54 -5.42 -13.01
CA GLY A 16 -14.70 -5.14 -13.86
C GLY A 16 -15.28 -3.72 -13.74
N GLY A 17 -14.55 -2.77 -13.18
CA GLY A 17 -15.02 -1.40 -12.95
C GLY A 17 -15.48 -1.12 -11.52
N LEU A 18 -15.56 -2.14 -10.65
CA LEU A 18 -15.87 -1.95 -9.23
C LEU A 18 -14.73 -1.20 -8.53
N ARG A 19 -15.05 -0.12 -7.83
CA ARG A 19 -14.10 0.69 -7.06
C ARG A 19 -14.56 0.80 -5.62
N PHE A 20 -13.60 0.85 -4.71
CA PHE A 20 -13.85 1.11 -3.29
C PHE A 20 -13.14 2.38 -2.85
N LEU A 21 -13.89 3.29 -2.25
CA LEU A 21 -13.38 4.49 -1.59
C LEU A 21 -13.24 4.19 -0.09
N PRO A 22 -12.03 4.12 0.48
CA PRO A 22 -11.83 3.66 1.86
C PRO A 22 -12.01 4.74 2.93
N HIS A 23 -12.80 5.77 2.69
CA HIS A 23 -13.00 6.90 3.58
C HIS A 23 -13.97 6.59 4.74
N LEU A 24 -13.75 5.49 5.47
CA LEU A 24 -14.66 5.01 6.51
C LEU A 24 -14.81 6.00 7.67
N GLY A 25 -13.77 6.72 8.01
CA GLY A 25 -13.74 7.74 9.06
C GLY A 25 -13.40 9.14 8.54
N GLY A 26 -13.63 9.40 7.26
CA GLY A 26 -13.17 10.59 6.55
C GLY A 26 -11.99 10.30 5.65
N ALA A 27 -11.56 11.28 4.87
CA ALA A 27 -10.37 11.24 4.04
C ALA A 27 -9.21 11.95 4.72
N GLY A 28 -8.05 11.28 4.80
CA GLY A 28 -6.81 11.87 5.28
C GLY A 28 -6.08 12.65 4.18
N THR A 29 -4.76 12.58 4.19
CA THR A 29 -3.90 13.20 3.16
C THR A 29 -4.22 12.69 1.76
N PRO A 30 -4.35 13.56 0.73
CA PRO A 30 -4.16 15.01 0.78
C PRO A 30 -5.44 15.81 1.06
N TYR A 31 -6.59 15.16 1.18
CA TYR A 31 -7.91 15.80 1.13
C TYR A 31 -8.32 16.48 2.44
N TRP A 32 -8.00 15.85 3.60
CA TRP A 32 -8.37 16.32 4.94
C TRP A 32 -9.87 16.62 5.08
N ASP A 33 -10.72 15.70 4.56
CA ASP A 33 -12.18 15.82 4.58
C ASP A 33 -12.81 14.84 5.57
N ASP A 34 -13.24 15.36 6.72
CA ASP A 34 -13.91 14.60 7.77
C ASP A 34 -15.34 14.15 7.39
N HIS A 35 -15.90 14.71 6.32
CA HIS A 35 -17.27 14.42 5.85
C HIS A 35 -17.32 13.32 4.80
N SER A 36 -16.21 13.04 4.12
CA SER A 36 -16.13 11.93 3.16
C SER A 36 -16.46 10.60 3.82
N ARG A 37 -17.09 9.70 3.08
CA ARG A 37 -17.46 8.36 3.56
C ARG A 37 -17.05 7.29 2.57
N GLY A 38 -16.81 6.08 3.11
CA GLY A 38 -16.50 4.91 2.29
C GLY A 38 -17.65 4.58 1.35
N ALA A 39 -17.32 4.16 0.13
CA ALA A 39 -18.28 3.81 -0.90
C ALA A 39 -17.77 2.73 -1.81
N PHE A 40 -18.68 1.90 -2.33
CA PHE A 40 -18.44 1.10 -3.52
C PHE A 40 -19.14 1.75 -4.72
N VAL A 41 -18.42 1.90 -5.82
CA VAL A 41 -18.88 2.52 -7.06
C VAL A 41 -18.70 1.57 -8.22
N GLY A 42 -19.65 1.52 -9.14
CA GLY A 42 -19.59 0.63 -10.31
C GLY A 42 -20.06 -0.79 -10.04
N ILE A 43 -20.92 -1.01 -9.03
CA ILE A 43 -21.49 -2.32 -8.74
C ILE A 43 -22.44 -2.73 -9.88
N ASP A 44 -22.28 -3.97 -10.35
CA ASP A 44 -23.20 -4.63 -11.28
C ASP A 44 -23.51 -6.08 -10.85
N GLU A 45 -24.33 -6.77 -11.65
CA GLU A 45 -24.82 -8.12 -11.35
C GLU A 45 -23.73 -9.22 -11.46
N THR A 46 -22.57 -8.92 -12.01
CA THR A 46 -21.47 -9.88 -12.18
C THR A 46 -20.53 -9.90 -10.97
N HIS A 47 -20.64 -8.92 -10.09
CA HIS A 47 -19.74 -8.79 -8.95
C HIS A 47 -20.14 -9.72 -7.80
N GLU A 48 -19.23 -10.60 -7.44
CA GLU A 48 -19.33 -11.53 -6.32
C GLU A 48 -18.45 -11.08 -5.14
N ARG A 49 -18.56 -11.77 -3.99
CA ARG A 49 -17.87 -11.41 -2.73
C ARG A 49 -16.37 -11.14 -2.87
N PHE A 50 -15.67 -11.91 -3.71
CA PHE A 50 -14.22 -11.75 -3.87
C PHE A 50 -13.86 -10.55 -4.77
N HIS A 51 -14.76 -10.13 -5.66
CA HIS A 51 -14.64 -8.87 -6.36
C HIS A 51 -14.66 -7.69 -5.38
N PHE A 52 -15.59 -7.68 -4.42
CA PHE A 52 -15.64 -6.65 -3.39
C PHE A 52 -14.36 -6.65 -2.53
N LEU A 53 -13.87 -7.83 -2.15
CA LEU A 53 -12.65 -7.93 -1.35
C LEU A 53 -11.43 -7.41 -2.12
N ARG A 54 -11.28 -7.78 -3.40
CA ARG A 54 -10.20 -7.26 -4.25
C ARG A 54 -10.34 -5.75 -4.47
N ALA A 55 -11.55 -5.24 -4.71
CA ALA A 55 -11.80 -3.81 -4.86
C ALA A 55 -11.39 -3.02 -3.59
N VAL A 56 -11.58 -3.59 -2.39
CA VAL A 56 -11.08 -3.00 -1.14
C VAL A 56 -9.56 -2.89 -1.16
N LEU A 57 -8.84 -3.94 -1.54
CA LEU A 57 -7.38 -3.90 -1.62
C LEU A 57 -6.90 -2.89 -2.67
N GLU A 58 -7.52 -2.88 -3.85
CA GLU A 58 -7.18 -1.92 -4.90
C GLU A 58 -7.46 -0.48 -4.47
N GLY A 59 -8.61 -0.21 -3.82
CA GLY A 59 -8.94 1.11 -3.29
C GLY A 59 -7.94 1.62 -2.26
N LEU A 60 -7.52 0.75 -1.33
CA LEU A 60 -6.46 1.08 -0.38
C LEU A 60 -5.13 1.38 -1.08
N ALA A 61 -4.78 0.61 -2.11
CA ALA A 61 -3.55 0.83 -2.87
C ALA A 61 -3.60 2.14 -3.66
N PHE A 62 -4.77 2.52 -4.23
CA PHE A 62 -4.93 3.81 -4.91
C PHE A 62 -4.79 5.00 -3.96
N GLU A 63 -5.32 4.92 -2.73
CA GLU A 63 -5.08 5.96 -1.71
C GLU A 63 -3.59 6.09 -1.37
N LEU A 64 -2.90 4.96 -1.20
CA LEU A 64 -1.45 4.98 -0.98
C LEU A 64 -0.69 5.57 -2.17
N ALA A 65 -1.15 5.35 -3.41
CA ALA A 65 -0.55 5.98 -4.60
C ALA A 65 -0.73 7.51 -4.58
N VAL A 66 -1.89 8.01 -4.17
CA VAL A 66 -2.13 9.46 -4.01
C VAL A 66 -1.19 10.07 -2.97
N VAL A 67 -1.03 9.39 -1.82
CA VAL A 67 -0.08 9.83 -0.78
C VAL A 67 1.36 9.80 -1.30
N LEU A 68 1.76 8.73 -2.02
CA LEU A 68 3.10 8.60 -2.58
C LEU A 68 3.43 9.75 -3.54
N GLU A 69 2.50 10.11 -4.43
CA GLU A 69 2.70 11.26 -5.35
C GLU A 69 2.87 12.59 -4.60
N GLY A 70 2.09 12.80 -3.54
CA GLY A 70 2.26 13.96 -2.67
C GLY A 70 3.67 14.02 -2.06
N LEU A 71 4.17 12.88 -1.60
CA LEU A 71 5.52 12.76 -1.06
C LEU A 71 6.60 13.00 -2.13
N GLU A 72 6.41 12.46 -3.33
CA GLU A 72 7.34 12.66 -4.45
C GLU A 72 7.37 14.11 -4.92
N THR A 73 6.24 14.80 -4.89
CA THR A 73 6.17 16.23 -5.20
C THR A 73 7.01 17.08 -4.22
N ALA A 74 7.03 16.70 -2.95
CA ALA A 74 7.76 17.43 -1.90
C ALA A 74 9.24 17.03 -1.81
N ASN A 75 9.60 15.78 -2.11
CA ASN A 75 10.90 15.20 -1.79
C ASN A 75 11.67 14.64 -3.00
N GLY A 76 11.08 14.68 -4.21
CA GLY A 76 11.62 14.02 -5.39
C GLY A 76 11.24 12.54 -5.47
N THR A 77 11.69 11.88 -6.52
CA THR A 77 11.28 10.51 -6.87
C THR A 77 11.63 9.48 -5.79
N ILE A 78 10.65 8.70 -5.39
CA ILE A 78 10.81 7.56 -4.48
C ILE A 78 11.00 6.29 -5.32
N HIS A 79 12.15 5.64 -5.17
CA HIS A 79 12.53 4.51 -6.02
C HIS A 79 12.09 3.14 -5.48
N GLU A 80 11.82 3.03 -4.19
CA GLU A 80 11.37 1.80 -3.53
C GLU A 80 10.54 2.13 -2.29
N VAL A 81 9.64 1.23 -1.90
CA VAL A 81 8.79 1.38 -0.71
C VAL A 81 9.07 0.22 0.24
N VAL A 82 9.41 0.52 1.48
CA VAL A 82 9.58 -0.50 2.53
C VAL A 82 8.22 -0.81 3.14
N VAL A 83 7.84 -2.07 3.17
CA VAL A 83 6.58 -2.54 3.74
C VAL A 83 6.82 -3.46 4.94
N MET A 84 6.00 -3.29 5.98
CA MET A 84 6.04 -4.09 7.19
C MET A 84 4.66 -4.16 7.84
N GLY A 85 4.50 -5.02 8.83
CA GLY A 85 3.23 -5.21 9.51
C GLY A 85 2.40 -6.37 8.95
N GLY A 86 1.21 -6.59 9.50
CA GLY A 86 0.37 -7.76 9.22
C GLY A 86 -0.05 -7.92 7.76
N GLY A 87 -0.17 -6.83 7.00
CA GLY A 87 -0.50 -6.85 5.58
C GLY A 87 0.54 -7.59 4.72
N THR A 88 1.79 -7.70 5.17
CA THR A 88 2.84 -8.42 4.44
C THR A 88 2.62 -9.94 4.37
N ALA A 89 1.65 -10.46 5.14
CA ALA A 89 1.25 -11.87 5.08
C ALA A 89 0.33 -12.20 3.88
N SER A 90 -0.12 -11.20 3.11
CA SER A 90 -0.98 -11.38 1.95
C SER A 90 -0.20 -11.18 0.64
N PRO A 91 0.13 -12.24 -0.10
CA PRO A 91 0.78 -12.14 -1.41
C PRO A 91 -0.05 -11.34 -2.43
N ALA A 92 -1.39 -11.50 -2.44
CA ALA A 92 -2.27 -10.76 -3.32
C ALA A 92 -2.21 -9.24 -3.03
N TRP A 93 -2.25 -8.85 -1.75
CA TRP A 93 -2.07 -7.46 -1.34
C TRP A 93 -0.73 -6.88 -1.81
N LEU A 94 0.36 -7.59 -1.55
CA LEU A 94 1.69 -7.13 -1.92
C LEU A 94 1.86 -6.99 -3.44
N ARG A 95 1.25 -7.90 -4.21
CA ARG A 95 1.24 -7.81 -5.68
C ARG A 95 0.47 -6.59 -6.15
N ILE A 96 -0.78 -6.42 -5.70
CA ILE A 96 -1.62 -5.27 -6.03
C ILE A 96 -0.89 -3.97 -5.67
N LEU A 97 -0.31 -3.89 -4.47
CA LEU A 97 0.37 -2.69 -4.00
C LEU A 97 1.59 -2.36 -4.85
N ALA A 98 2.43 -3.34 -5.19
CA ALA A 98 3.60 -3.13 -6.05
C ALA A 98 3.19 -2.59 -7.43
N ASP A 99 2.15 -3.20 -8.01
CA ASP A 99 1.68 -2.90 -9.36
C ASP A 99 0.98 -1.52 -9.40
N VAL A 100 0.14 -1.19 -8.41
CA VAL A 100 -0.54 0.12 -8.30
C VAL A 100 0.47 1.25 -8.06
N LEU A 101 1.43 1.06 -7.16
CA LEU A 101 2.45 2.07 -6.89
C LEU A 101 3.49 2.17 -8.01
N ASN A 102 3.57 1.15 -8.87
CA ASN A 102 4.64 0.99 -9.87
C ASN A 102 6.02 1.19 -9.25
N ARG A 103 6.22 0.63 -8.06
CA ARG A 103 7.47 0.70 -7.28
C ARG A 103 7.79 -0.67 -6.68
N PRO A 104 9.07 -1.04 -6.64
CA PRO A 104 9.47 -2.21 -5.87
C PRO A 104 9.13 -2.06 -4.40
N LEU A 105 8.52 -3.11 -3.84
CA LEU A 105 8.32 -3.23 -2.40
C LEU A 105 9.49 -4.00 -1.79
N ILE A 106 10.01 -3.50 -0.69
CA ILE A 106 11.06 -4.16 0.10
C ILE A 106 10.41 -4.65 1.39
N LEU A 107 10.41 -5.95 1.63
CA LEU A 107 9.92 -6.53 2.86
C LEU A 107 10.93 -6.31 3.99
N SER A 108 10.44 -6.04 5.20
CA SER A 108 11.27 -6.06 6.40
C SER A 108 11.36 -7.49 6.96
N THR A 109 12.48 -7.82 7.61
CA THR A 109 12.61 -9.10 8.32
C THR A 109 11.76 -9.15 9.59
N THR A 110 11.22 -8.02 10.04
CA THR A 110 10.30 -7.94 11.17
C THR A 110 8.96 -7.35 10.76
N ASN A 111 7.88 -7.87 11.32
CA ASN A 111 6.53 -7.34 11.17
C ASN A 111 6.20 -6.27 12.23
N GLU A 112 7.03 -6.13 13.27
CA GLU A 112 6.82 -5.22 14.40
C GLU A 112 7.48 -3.85 14.16
N GLY A 113 7.06 -3.15 13.10
CA GLY A 113 7.68 -1.90 12.67
C GLY A 113 7.68 -0.80 13.73
N SER A 114 6.58 -0.65 14.48
CA SER A 114 6.48 0.36 15.55
C SER A 114 7.43 0.07 16.72
N ALA A 115 7.51 -1.20 17.14
CA ALA A 115 8.44 -1.62 18.19
C ALA A 115 9.90 -1.45 17.74
N LEU A 116 10.21 -1.83 16.50
CA LEU A 116 11.54 -1.61 15.93
C LEU A 116 11.89 -0.12 15.87
N GLY A 117 10.97 0.73 15.42
CA GLY A 117 11.20 2.17 15.39
C GLY A 117 11.47 2.76 16.77
N ALA A 118 10.72 2.36 17.79
CA ALA A 118 10.97 2.77 19.16
C ALA A 118 12.35 2.30 19.66
N ALA A 119 12.73 1.06 19.35
CA ALA A 119 14.05 0.52 19.73
C ALA A 119 15.19 1.26 19.02
N VAL A 120 15.04 1.61 17.73
CA VAL A 120 16.01 2.43 16.99
C VAL A 120 16.21 3.79 17.64
N LEU A 121 15.12 4.48 17.99
CA LEU A 121 15.18 5.79 18.66
C LEU A 121 15.82 5.69 20.04
N ALA A 122 15.48 4.65 20.83
CA ALA A 122 16.10 4.41 22.13
C ALA A 122 17.61 4.13 22.02
N ALA A 123 18.03 3.27 21.08
CA ALA A 123 19.43 2.96 20.85
C ALA A 123 20.26 4.19 20.44
N ALA A 124 19.69 5.03 19.59
CA ALA A 124 20.32 6.30 19.20
C ALA A 124 20.38 7.30 20.36
N GLY A 125 19.27 7.46 21.10
CA GLY A 125 19.15 8.44 22.19
C GLY A 125 20.00 8.10 23.41
N THR A 126 20.22 6.82 23.71
CA THR A 126 21.07 6.35 24.81
C THR A 126 22.56 6.25 24.42
N GLY A 127 22.90 6.45 23.15
CA GLY A 127 24.26 6.28 22.65
C GLY A 127 24.72 4.82 22.53
N LEU A 128 23.80 3.85 22.65
CA LEU A 128 24.08 2.43 22.46
C LEU A 128 24.62 2.17 21.04
N VAL A 129 24.11 2.89 20.05
CA VAL A 129 24.64 2.91 18.69
C VAL A 129 25.21 4.31 18.42
N SER A 130 26.53 4.40 18.23
CA SER A 130 27.18 5.65 17.87
C SER A 130 26.85 6.07 16.44
N GLY A 131 26.63 7.38 16.21
CA GLY A 131 26.29 7.91 14.87
C GLY A 131 24.82 8.25 14.67
N GLY A 132 24.04 8.23 15.75
CA GLY A 132 22.65 8.72 15.78
C GLY A 132 21.65 7.76 15.10
N VAL A 133 20.48 8.31 14.76
CA VAL A 133 19.34 7.51 14.23
C VAL A 133 19.69 6.77 12.95
N THR A 134 20.42 7.40 12.03
CA THR A 134 20.80 6.77 10.74
C THR A 134 21.66 5.53 10.95
N ALA A 135 22.62 5.60 11.87
CA ALA A 135 23.47 4.46 12.20
C ALA A 135 22.66 3.35 12.89
N ALA A 136 21.77 3.72 13.81
CA ALA A 136 20.88 2.75 14.48
C ALA A 136 19.93 2.06 13.48
N VAL A 137 19.36 2.79 12.52
CA VAL A 137 18.57 2.19 11.41
C VAL A 137 19.44 1.19 10.65
N GLY A 138 20.64 1.56 10.21
CA GLY A 138 21.54 0.67 9.49
C GLY A 138 21.93 -0.59 10.24
N ALA A 139 22.01 -0.51 11.59
CA ALA A 139 22.37 -1.65 12.43
C ALA A 139 21.17 -2.57 12.76
N MET A 140 19.96 -2.06 12.81
CA MET A 140 18.79 -2.76 13.37
C MET A 140 17.71 -3.08 12.33
N VAL A 141 17.63 -2.34 11.24
CA VAL A 141 16.63 -2.57 10.19
C VAL A 141 17.22 -3.45 9.09
N HIS A 142 16.70 -4.66 8.98
CA HIS A 142 17.14 -5.61 7.96
C HIS A 142 16.08 -5.75 6.89
N ARG A 143 16.53 -5.75 5.63
CA ARG A 143 15.69 -5.94 4.45
C ARG A 143 15.64 -7.44 4.11
N ALA A 144 14.45 -7.90 3.74
CA ALA A 144 14.22 -9.26 3.26
C ALA A 144 13.95 -9.25 1.74
N ASP A 145 12.90 -9.91 1.31
CA ASP A 145 12.55 -10.07 -0.09
C ASP A 145 12.16 -8.76 -0.78
N ARG A 146 12.27 -8.76 -2.10
CA ARG A 146 11.90 -7.65 -2.96
C ARG A 146 10.83 -8.10 -3.95
N ILE A 147 9.70 -7.40 -3.97
CA ILE A 147 8.60 -7.62 -4.92
C ILE A 147 8.65 -6.50 -5.96
N LYS A 148 8.86 -6.88 -7.22
CA LYS A 148 8.85 -5.92 -8.33
C LYS A 148 7.44 -5.81 -8.90
N PRO A 149 7.02 -4.63 -9.36
CA PRO A 149 5.78 -4.49 -10.11
C PRO A 149 5.84 -5.30 -11.42
N ASP A 150 4.69 -5.84 -11.83
CA ASP A 150 4.51 -6.36 -13.17
C ASP A 150 4.23 -5.20 -14.14
N PRO A 151 5.01 -5.01 -15.20
CA PRO A 151 4.87 -3.85 -16.08
C PRO A 151 3.50 -3.75 -16.74
N THR A 152 2.89 -4.89 -17.10
CA THR A 152 1.58 -4.93 -17.76
C THR A 152 0.48 -4.51 -16.80
N SER A 153 0.47 -5.08 -15.60
CA SER A 153 -0.47 -4.72 -14.53
C SER A 153 -0.30 -3.27 -14.09
N ALA A 154 0.93 -2.78 -13.97
CA ALA A 154 1.20 -1.40 -13.58
C ALA A 154 0.66 -0.40 -14.61
N GLU A 155 0.77 -0.69 -15.92
CA GLU A 155 0.19 0.15 -16.96
C GLU A 155 -1.35 0.20 -16.88
N LEU A 156 -2.00 -0.94 -16.59
CA LEU A 156 -3.44 -1.00 -16.37
C LEU A 156 -3.85 -0.20 -15.14
N TYR A 157 -3.16 -0.38 -14.02
CA TYR A 157 -3.45 0.34 -12.77
C TYR A 157 -3.22 1.84 -12.89
N ALA A 158 -2.28 2.30 -13.71
CA ALA A 158 -2.12 3.73 -13.98
C ALA A 158 -3.38 4.36 -14.60
N LYS A 159 -4.04 3.64 -15.52
CA LYS A 159 -5.32 4.06 -16.11
C LYS A 159 -6.44 4.06 -15.04
N PHE A 160 -6.55 3.00 -14.27
CA PHE A 160 -7.56 2.87 -13.21
C PHE A 160 -7.38 3.88 -12.08
N SER A 161 -6.15 4.24 -11.73
CA SER A 161 -5.85 5.30 -10.76
C SER A 161 -6.36 6.66 -11.22
N ALA A 162 -6.26 6.96 -12.52
CA ALA A 162 -6.81 8.20 -13.07
C ALA A 162 -8.34 8.25 -12.95
N ASP A 163 -9.03 7.12 -13.18
CA ASP A 163 -10.48 7.02 -13.02
C ASP A 163 -10.88 7.07 -11.54
N TYR A 164 -10.12 6.42 -10.65
CA TYR A 164 -10.34 6.42 -9.21
C TYR A 164 -10.39 7.84 -8.64
N ARG A 165 -9.48 8.72 -9.05
CA ARG A 165 -9.40 10.12 -8.59
C ARG A 165 -10.60 10.98 -8.99
N ARG A 166 -11.45 10.51 -9.90
CA ARG A 166 -12.68 11.20 -10.31
C ARG A 166 -13.87 10.84 -9.44
N ILE A 167 -13.73 9.83 -8.58
CA ILE A 167 -14.80 9.39 -7.68
C ILE A 167 -14.90 10.33 -6.49
N TYR A 168 -13.79 10.88 -6.08
CA TYR A 168 -13.66 11.91 -5.05
C TYR A 168 -13.51 13.29 -5.69
#